data_c675ccbcd0ecd38333a8f2ea9dadee75
#
_entry.id   c675ccbcd0ecd38333a8f2ea9dadee75
#
_cell.length_a   1.000
_cell.length_b   1.000
_cell.length_c   1.000
_cell.angle_alpha   90.00
_cell.angle_beta   90.00
_cell.angle_gamma   90.00
#
_symmetry.space_group_name_H-M   'P 1'
#
loop_
_entity.id
_entity.type
_entity.pdbx_description
1 polymer ?
#
loop_
_entity_poly.entity_id
_entity_poly.type
_entity_poly.pdbx_seq_one_letter_code
_entity_poly.pdbx_strand_id
1 'polypeptide(L)'
;MPHSSTNIPLLDGYTVDEKFLTKEMLKLTDWYTDDLFHSDEDEMIKADFSRIFCDPERFTDDSQEVMAQYGMGVLYERSDEGEVIRSVTLALRERVLNDYYWQHHNKFSVAVNQQLDLFGKALIIDCHSYPSNPLKRDLDKNSKRPDFNIGTDSFHTPQYLIDLSVSFFENAGYTLGVDWPYKGSIVPLEHYGKNKNVMTIMLEINRALYLNEPTNEKSERYLEVKNITGEYIKLIKSSL
;
A
#
# COMPACT_ATOMS: atom_id res chain seq x y z
N MET A 1 -5.65 -2.48 -0.08
CA MET A 1 -5.46 -1.10 -0.62
C MET A 1 -5.43 -0.11 0.54
N PRO A 2 -4.30 0.07 1.18
CA PRO A 2 -4.20 0.86 2.42
C PRO A 2 -4.11 2.37 2.17
N HIS A 3 -3.73 2.81 0.97
CA HIS A 3 -3.31 4.19 0.72
C HIS A 3 -4.12 4.94 -0.36
N SER A 4 -5.27 4.41 -0.80
CA SER A 4 -6.09 5.03 -1.85
C SER A 4 -6.95 6.20 -1.37
N SER A 5 -7.18 6.34 -0.06
CA SER A 5 -8.05 7.36 0.50
C SER A 5 -7.35 8.70 0.71
N THR A 6 -8.07 9.78 0.46
CA THR A 6 -7.65 11.17 0.77
C THR A 6 -8.36 11.74 2.01
N ASN A 7 -9.19 10.95 2.69
CA ASN A 7 -9.97 11.43 3.82
C ASN A 7 -9.10 11.65 5.07
N ILE A 8 -9.21 12.81 5.69
CA ILE A 8 -8.61 13.14 6.99
C ILE A 8 -9.75 13.31 7.99
N PRO A 9 -10.10 12.27 8.78
CA PRO A 9 -11.28 12.30 9.64
C PRO A 9 -11.21 13.33 10.78
N LEU A 10 -9.99 13.66 11.25
CA LEU A 10 -9.74 14.59 12.35
C LEU A 10 -8.59 15.52 11.99
N LEU A 11 -8.79 16.82 12.18
CA LEU A 11 -7.74 17.83 11.97
C LEU A 11 -6.92 18.12 13.22
N ASP A 12 -7.15 17.38 14.30
CA ASP A 12 -6.45 17.58 15.57
C ASP A 12 -4.92 17.41 15.40
N GLY A 13 -4.20 18.39 15.94
CA GLY A 13 -2.74 18.43 15.95
C GLY A 13 -2.11 18.95 14.65
N TYR A 14 -2.83 19.07 13.54
CA TYR A 14 -2.25 19.65 12.32
C TYR A 14 -1.89 21.13 12.52
N THR A 15 -0.70 21.51 12.04
CA THR A 15 -0.11 22.86 12.18
C THR A 15 -0.05 23.59 10.84
N VAL A 16 -0.46 22.94 9.76
CA VAL A 16 -0.51 23.48 8.40
C VAL A 16 -1.94 23.59 7.91
N ASP A 17 -2.17 24.39 6.87
CA ASP A 17 -3.49 24.58 6.30
C ASP A 17 -3.92 23.41 5.40
N GLU A 18 -5.18 23.39 5.03
CA GLU A 18 -5.77 22.36 4.18
C GLU A 18 -5.15 22.32 2.79
N LYS A 19 -4.72 23.47 2.24
CA LYS A 19 -4.05 23.55 0.95
C LYS A 19 -2.72 22.82 0.97
N PHE A 20 -1.98 22.94 2.06
CA PHE A 20 -0.72 22.21 2.25
C PHE A 20 -0.97 20.69 2.33
N LEU A 21 -1.95 20.28 3.12
CA LEU A 21 -2.33 18.86 3.24
C LEU A 21 -2.77 18.27 1.90
N THR A 22 -3.56 19.01 1.12
CA THR A 22 -3.97 18.60 -0.22
C THR A 22 -2.77 18.39 -1.14
N LYS A 23 -1.80 19.31 -1.10
CA LYS A 23 -0.56 19.17 -1.90
C LYS A 23 0.26 17.94 -1.49
N GLU A 24 0.31 17.64 -0.22
CA GLU A 24 1.02 16.46 0.28
C GLU A 24 0.26 15.17 -0.09
N MET A 25 -1.06 15.16 0.00
CA MET A 25 -1.89 14.05 -0.46
C MET A 25 -1.70 13.75 -1.96
N LEU A 26 -1.53 14.77 -2.82
CA LEU A 26 -1.24 14.56 -4.23
C LEU A 26 0.02 13.72 -4.47
N LYS A 27 1.02 13.84 -3.60
CA LYS A 27 2.27 13.06 -3.70
C LYS A 27 2.12 11.64 -3.16
N LEU A 28 1.44 11.50 -1.99
CA LEU A 28 1.52 10.31 -1.15
C LEU A 28 0.36 9.33 -1.33
N THR A 29 -0.76 9.76 -1.91
CA THR A 29 -1.90 8.88 -2.16
C THR A 29 -1.61 7.92 -3.32
N ASP A 30 -1.98 6.65 -3.15
CA ASP A 30 -1.96 5.64 -4.20
C ASP A 30 -3.23 5.77 -5.04
N TRP A 31 -3.22 6.76 -5.93
CA TRP A 31 -4.38 7.19 -6.69
C TRP A 31 -5.03 6.06 -7.47
N TYR A 32 -6.34 5.91 -7.30
CA TYR A 32 -7.20 4.95 -8.01
C TYR A 32 -6.83 3.48 -7.82
N THR A 33 -5.99 3.11 -6.85
CA THR A 33 -5.71 1.69 -6.60
C THR A 33 -6.98 0.93 -6.21
N ASP A 34 -7.94 1.58 -5.57
CA ASP A 34 -9.25 1.00 -5.26
C ASP A 34 -10.11 0.69 -6.51
N ASP A 35 -9.88 1.38 -7.64
CA ASP A 35 -10.51 1.07 -8.93
C ASP A 35 -9.65 0.12 -9.79
N LEU A 36 -8.32 0.31 -9.81
CA LEU A 36 -7.40 -0.54 -10.59
C LEU A 36 -7.42 -1.99 -10.16
N PHE A 37 -7.52 -2.23 -8.85
CA PHE A 37 -7.52 -3.56 -8.24
C PHE A 37 -8.93 -4.05 -7.89
N HIS A 38 -9.97 -3.34 -8.33
CA HIS A 38 -11.35 -3.70 -7.98
C HIS A 38 -11.73 -5.09 -8.48
N SER A 39 -12.35 -5.87 -7.61
CA SER A 39 -12.91 -7.18 -7.91
C SER A 39 -14.21 -7.37 -7.13
N ASP A 40 -15.29 -7.74 -7.83
CA ASP A 40 -16.58 -8.07 -7.22
C ASP A 40 -16.59 -9.48 -6.57
N GLU A 41 -15.55 -10.27 -6.84
CA GLU A 41 -15.45 -11.66 -6.37
C GLU A 41 -14.60 -11.79 -5.11
N ASP A 42 -13.87 -10.75 -4.71
CA ASP A 42 -12.87 -10.77 -3.64
C ASP A 42 -13.26 -9.85 -2.48
N GLU A 43 -12.80 -10.21 -1.27
CA GLU A 43 -12.94 -9.33 -0.11
C GLU A 43 -12.00 -8.13 -0.23
N MET A 44 -12.56 -6.94 -0.38
CA MET A 44 -11.83 -5.71 -0.63
C MET A 44 -11.59 -4.93 0.67
N ILE A 45 -10.39 -5.04 1.23
CA ILE A 45 -9.99 -4.30 2.43
C ILE A 45 -9.32 -2.98 2.04
N LYS A 46 -9.99 -1.87 2.36
CA LYS A 46 -9.53 -0.51 2.08
C LYS A 46 -9.52 0.32 3.36
N ALA A 47 -8.47 1.12 3.57
CA ALA A 47 -8.49 2.15 4.60
C ALA A 47 -9.39 3.31 4.16
N ASP A 48 -10.30 3.74 5.04
CA ASP A 48 -11.24 4.84 4.77
C ASP A 48 -10.63 6.22 5.10
N PHE A 49 -9.33 6.25 5.37
CA PHE A 49 -8.56 7.44 5.75
C PHE A 49 -7.23 7.50 5.01
N SER A 50 -6.71 8.72 4.85
CA SER A 50 -5.43 8.98 4.21
C SER A 50 -4.25 8.48 5.06
N ARG A 51 -3.21 7.96 4.40
CA ARG A 51 -1.94 7.61 5.06
C ARG A 51 -1.30 8.80 5.81
N ILE A 52 -1.52 10.03 5.37
CA ILE A 52 -1.04 11.22 6.07
C ILE A 52 -1.70 11.37 7.46
N PHE A 53 -2.93 10.91 7.58
CA PHE A 53 -3.65 10.90 8.85
C PHE A 53 -3.20 9.75 9.75
N CYS A 54 -3.20 8.54 9.19
CA CYS A 54 -2.77 7.31 9.85
C CYS A 54 -2.34 6.31 8.77
N ASP A 55 -1.11 5.84 8.83
CA ASP A 55 -0.62 4.86 7.87
C ASP A 55 -0.80 3.44 8.43
N PRO A 56 -1.76 2.65 7.90
CA PRO A 56 -2.08 1.34 8.45
C PRO A 56 -1.00 0.29 8.21
N GLU A 57 0.00 0.57 7.39
CA GLU A 57 1.12 -0.33 7.12
C GLU A 57 2.38 -0.01 7.92
N ARG A 58 2.32 1.00 8.78
CA ARG A 58 3.41 1.32 9.69
C ARG A 58 3.23 0.61 11.02
N PHE A 59 4.36 0.20 11.63
CA PHE A 59 4.33 -0.30 13.00
C PHE A 59 3.89 0.79 13.96
N THR A 60 3.08 0.40 14.96
CA THR A 60 2.66 1.34 16.01
C THR A 60 3.79 1.65 17.01
N ASP A 61 4.84 0.84 17.03
CA ASP A 61 6.07 1.08 17.77
C ASP A 61 7.09 1.75 16.85
N ASP A 62 7.31 3.04 17.03
CA ASP A 62 8.23 3.85 16.23
C ASP A 62 9.68 3.34 16.27
N SER A 63 10.06 2.54 17.28
CA SER A 63 11.39 1.93 17.34
C SER A 63 11.58 0.82 16.31
N GLN A 64 10.49 0.26 15.82
CA GLN A 64 10.48 -0.78 14.77
C GLN A 64 10.19 -0.22 13.37
N GLU A 65 9.80 1.07 13.28
CA GLU A 65 9.39 1.73 12.04
C GLU A 65 10.50 2.62 11.48
N VAL A 66 11.10 2.18 10.37
CA VAL A 66 12.20 2.93 9.71
C VAL A 66 11.80 4.35 9.33
N MET A 67 10.56 4.57 8.89
CA MET A 67 10.09 5.88 8.45
C MET A 67 9.78 6.83 9.60
N ALA A 68 9.66 6.32 10.84
CA ALA A 68 9.42 7.15 12.03
C ALA A 68 10.56 8.15 12.27
N GLN A 69 11.82 7.78 11.98
CA GLN A 69 12.97 8.70 12.07
C GLN A 69 12.86 9.94 11.17
N TYR A 70 12.03 9.84 10.11
CA TYR A 70 11.75 10.96 9.19
C TYR A 70 10.44 11.68 9.54
N GLY A 71 9.78 11.30 10.65
CA GLY A 71 8.48 11.82 11.04
C GLY A 71 7.32 11.30 10.18
N MET A 72 7.50 10.15 9.53
CA MET A 72 6.49 9.46 8.71
C MET A 72 6.22 8.05 9.26
N GLY A 73 6.07 7.94 10.59
CA GLY A 73 5.62 6.73 11.27
C GLY A 73 4.12 6.49 11.08
N VAL A 74 3.49 5.76 12.00
CA VAL A 74 2.04 5.44 11.90
C VAL A 74 1.15 6.69 11.85
N LEU A 75 1.53 7.78 12.51
CA LEU A 75 0.95 9.12 12.35
C LEU A 75 2.02 10.04 11.78
N TYR A 76 1.76 10.64 10.62
CA TYR A 76 2.75 11.53 10.01
C TYR A 76 2.81 12.86 10.76
N GLU A 77 4.00 13.24 11.20
CA GLU A 77 4.33 14.51 11.83
C GLU A 77 5.07 15.44 10.88
N ARG A 78 5.65 14.89 9.79
CA ARG A 78 6.39 15.64 8.78
C ARG A 78 5.92 15.28 7.38
N SER A 79 6.04 16.26 6.48
CA SER A 79 5.82 16.09 5.05
C SER A 79 7.00 15.35 4.39
N ASP A 80 6.86 14.98 3.12
CA ASP A 80 7.95 14.47 2.27
C ASP A 80 9.13 15.43 2.22
N GLU A 81 8.88 16.75 2.25
CA GLU A 81 9.93 17.79 2.29
C GLU A 81 10.59 17.93 3.67
N GLY A 82 10.02 17.32 4.73
CA GLY A 82 10.51 17.37 6.10
C GLY A 82 9.95 18.50 6.95
N GLU A 83 8.98 19.26 6.45
CA GLU A 83 8.29 20.30 7.20
C GLU A 83 7.39 19.67 8.26
N VAL A 84 7.31 20.28 9.44
CA VAL A 84 6.39 19.84 10.50
C VAL A 84 4.96 20.14 10.04
N ILE A 85 4.14 19.09 9.95
CA ILE A 85 2.73 19.21 9.54
C ILE A 85 1.76 18.92 10.68
N ARG A 86 2.21 18.20 11.71
CA ARG A 86 1.35 17.77 12.82
C ARG A 86 2.15 17.66 14.11
N SER A 87 1.55 18.05 15.22
CA SER A 87 2.04 17.79 16.59
C SER A 87 1.19 16.67 17.20
N VAL A 88 1.81 15.54 17.47
CA VAL A 88 1.11 14.34 17.97
C VAL A 88 1.33 14.20 19.47
N THR A 89 0.27 14.41 20.26
CA THR A 89 0.27 14.11 21.70
C THR A 89 -0.02 12.63 21.94
N LEU A 90 0.35 12.10 23.10
CA LEU A 90 0.03 10.70 23.46
C LEU A 90 -1.48 10.42 23.38
N ALA A 91 -2.32 11.33 23.89
CA ALA A 91 -3.77 11.17 23.85
C ALA A 91 -4.33 11.14 22.42
N LEU A 92 -3.79 12.00 21.53
CA LEU A 92 -4.18 11.99 20.12
C LEU A 92 -3.73 10.68 19.43
N ARG A 93 -2.50 10.22 19.70
CA ARG A 93 -1.99 8.96 19.17
C ARG A 93 -2.86 7.78 19.59
N GLU A 94 -3.13 7.63 20.88
CA GLU A 94 -3.99 6.56 21.40
C GLU A 94 -5.38 6.58 20.78
N ARG A 95 -6.00 7.75 20.67
CA ARG A 95 -7.30 7.91 20.01
C ARG A 95 -7.27 7.46 18.56
N VAL A 96 -6.31 7.93 17.76
CA VAL A 96 -6.23 7.57 16.34
C VAL A 96 -5.94 6.09 16.16
N LEU A 97 -5.04 5.52 16.95
CA LEU A 97 -4.77 4.08 16.90
C LEU A 97 -6.02 3.25 17.24
N ASN A 98 -6.75 3.60 18.29
CA ASN A 98 -7.93 2.83 18.72
C ASN A 98 -9.11 2.97 17.74
N ASP A 99 -9.38 4.19 17.28
CA ASP A 99 -10.58 4.49 16.51
C ASP A 99 -10.43 4.16 15.01
N TYR A 100 -9.18 4.12 14.49
CA TYR A 100 -8.91 3.96 13.05
C TYR A 100 -7.95 2.80 12.74
N TYR A 101 -6.74 2.81 13.29
CA TYR A 101 -5.71 1.83 12.97
C TYR A 101 -6.15 0.41 13.33
N TRP A 102 -6.50 0.16 14.59
CA TRP A 102 -6.91 -1.17 15.03
C TRP A 102 -8.24 -1.61 14.45
N GLN A 103 -9.15 -0.68 14.12
CA GLN A 103 -10.40 -1.02 13.43
C GLN A 103 -10.12 -1.55 12.02
N HIS A 104 -9.17 -0.92 11.29
CA HIS A 104 -8.74 -1.41 9.98
C HIS A 104 -8.08 -2.78 10.09
N HIS A 105 -7.12 -2.95 10.98
CA HIS A 105 -6.44 -4.24 11.20
C HIS A 105 -7.38 -5.36 11.65
N ASN A 106 -8.38 -5.06 12.49
CA ASN A 106 -9.39 -6.03 12.87
C ASN A 106 -10.23 -6.51 11.69
N LYS A 107 -10.69 -5.59 10.81
CA LYS A 107 -11.39 -5.97 9.56
C LYS A 107 -10.50 -6.86 8.70
N PHE A 108 -9.24 -6.51 8.55
CA PHE A 108 -8.28 -7.28 7.78
C PHE A 108 -8.06 -8.69 8.36
N SER A 109 -7.84 -8.82 9.67
CA SER A 109 -7.70 -10.11 10.35
C SER A 109 -8.95 -10.98 10.21
N VAL A 110 -10.15 -10.40 10.37
CA VAL A 110 -11.42 -11.11 10.19
C VAL A 110 -11.54 -11.67 8.77
N ALA A 111 -11.24 -10.88 7.75
CA ALA A 111 -11.30 -11.32 6.35
C ALA A 111 -10.33 -12.49 6.09
N VAL A 112 -9.09 -12.39 6.58
CA VAL A 112 -8.09 -13.47 6.43
C VAL A 112 -8.54 -14.75 7.16
N ASN A 113 -9.06 -14.63 8.39
CA ASN A 113 -9.55 -15.76 9.17
C ASN A 113 -10.74 -16.46 8.48
N GLN A 114 -11.67 -15.69 7.90
CA GLN A 114 -12.78 -16.24 7.12
C GLN A 114 -12.29 -17.07 5.91
N GLN A 115 -11.26 -16.60 5.20
CA GLN A 115 -10.68 -17.36 4.09
C GLN A 115 -10.02 -18.66 4.60
N LEU A 116 -9.28 -18.59 5.71
CA LEU A 116 -8.69 -19.78 6.33
C LEU A 116 -9.74 -20.81 6.76
N ASP A 117 -10.85 -20.35 7.35
CA ASP A 117 -11.95 -21.23 7.80
C ASP A 117 -12.66 -21.89 6.61
N LEU A 118 -12.86 -21.17 5.51
CA LEU A 118 -13.57 -21.67 4.34
C LEU A 118 -12.70 -22.55 3.43
N PHE A 119 -11.43 -22.21 3.27
CA PHE A 119 -10.58 -22.81 2.24
C PHE A 119 -9.28 -23.43 2.79
N GLY A 120 -9.01 -23.31 4.09
CA GLY A 120 -7.77 -23.77 4.71
C GLY A 120 -6.52 -22.94 4.35
N LYS A 121 -6.68 -21.92 3.54
CA LYS A 121 -5.62 -21.00 3.07
C LYS A 121 -6.21 -19.63 2.76
N ALA A 122 -5.37 -18.60 2.83
CA ALA A 122 -5.71 -17.24 2.43
C ALA A 122 -4.60 -16.66 1.56
N LEU A 123 -4.97 -15.90 0.53
CA LEU A 123 -4.06 -15.11 -0.29
C LEU A 123 -4.38 -13.63 -0.11
N ILE A 124 -3.38 -12.86 0.23
CA ILE A 124 -3.43 -11.40 0.33
C ILE A 124 -2.72 -10.84 -0.91
N ILE A 125 -3.41 -10.00 -1.66
CA ILE A 125 -2.80 -9.17 -2.70
C ILE A 125 -2.77 -7.76 -2.15
N ASP A 126 -1.58 -7.31 -1.80
CA ASP A 126 -1.35 -5.99 -1.25
C ASP A 126 -1.16 -4.98 -2.39
N CYS A 127 -2.05 -3.97 -2.45
CA CYS A 127 -2.29 -3.21 -3.67
C CYS A 127 -1.84 -1.77 -3.52
N HIS A 128 -0.80 -1.38 -4.27
CA HIS A 128 -0.14 -0.09 -4.17
C HIS A 128 0.15 0.57 -5.52
N SER A 129 0.61 1.80 -5.46
CA SER A 129 1.23 2.51 -6.58
C SER A 129 2.28 3.51 -6.10
N TYR A 130 3.28 3.75 -6.91
CA TYR A 130 4.37 4.66 -6.60
C TYR A 130 4.63 5.67 -7.73
N PRO A 131 5.14 6.87 -7.40
CA PRO A 131 5.48 7.87 -8.40
C PRO A 131 6.69 7.44 -9.23
N SER A 132 6.73 7.83 -10.51
CA SER A 132 7.85 7.53 -11.42
C SER A 132 9.19 8.09 -10.92
N ASN A 133 9.14 9.24 -10.26
CA ASN A 133 10.30 9.85 -9.62
C ASN A 133 10.26 9.62 -8.11
N PRO A 134 11.39 9.22 -7.50
CA PRO A 134 11.44 9.03 -6.05
C PRO A 134 11.12 10.32 -5.29
N LEU A 135 10.34 10.17 -4.24
CA LEU A 135 10.06 11.24 -3.29
C LEU A 135 11.30 11.57 -2.45
N LYS A 136 11.31 12.72 -1.76
CA LYS A 136 12.47 13.11 -0.96
C LYS A 136 12.76 12.19 0.21
N ARG A 137 11.73 11.53 0.76
CA ARG A 137 11.86 10.59 1.88
C ARG A 137 11.96 9.13 1.45
N ASP A 138 11.81 8.81 0.16
CA ASP A 138 12.05 7.45 -0.31
C ASP A 138 13.45 6.98 0.05
N LEU A 139 13.59 5.75 0.48
CA LEU A 139 14.89 5.15 0.81
C LEU A 139 15.71 4.88 -0.45
N ASP A 140 15.05 4.47 -1.53
CA ASP A 140 15.68 4.30 -2.85
C ASP A 140 15.48 5.58 -3.68
N LYS A 141 16.60 6.13 -4.19
CA LYS A 141 16.65 7.35 -4.98
C LYS A 141 16.84 7.12 -6.47
N ASN A 142 16.82 5.87 -6.92
CA ASN A 142 16.97 5.56 -8.32
C ASN A 142 15.73 6.03 -9.10
N SER A 143 15.96 6.87 -10.11
CA SER A 143 14.88 7.40 -10.97
C SER A 143 14.47 6.44 -12.10
N LYS A 144 15.24 5.39 -12.36
CA LYS A 144 14.89 4.39 -13.37
C LYS A 144 14.04 3.28 -12.72
N ARG A 145 12.82 3.63 -12.37
CA ARG A 145 11.89 2.72 -11.71
C ARG A 145 11.19 1.81 -12.71
N PRO A 146 10.91 0.53 -12.39
CA PRO A 146 10.20 -0.38 -13.29
C PRO A 146 8.73 0.05 -13.49
N ASP A 147 8.05 -0.60 -14.43
CA ASP A 147 6.63 -0.40 -14.68
C ASP A 147 5.78 -0.95 -13.53
N PHE A 148 6.13 -2.15 -13.07
CA PHE A 148 5.54 -2.82 -11.92
C PHE A 148 6.63 -3.26 -10.96
N ASN A 149 6.27 -3.42 -9.70
CA ASN A 149 7.12 -4.04 -8.69
C ASN A 149 6.30 -5.01 -7.84
N ILE A 150 6.84 -6.17 -7.54
CA ILE A 150 6.30 -7.04 -6.50
C ILE A 150 7.15 -6.95 -5.24
N GLY A 151 6.47 -6.81 -4.11
CA GLY A 151 7.08 -6.94 -2.78
C GLY A 151 6.79 -8.31 -2.22
N THR A 152 7.79 -8.89 -1.52
CA THR A 152 7.73 -10.25 -1.03
C THR A 152 8.08 -10.33 0.46
N ASP A 153 7.53 -11.34 1.13
CA ASP A 153 7.90 -11.76 2.46
C ASP A 153 8.48 -13.18 2.42
N SER A 154 9.64 -13.40 3.02
CA SER A 154 10.37 -14.67 2.93
C SER A 154 9.64 -15.87 3.55
N PHE A 155 8.67 -15.63 4.45
CA PHE A 155 7.86 -16.66 5.08
C PHE A 155 6.51 -16.85 4.39
N HIS A 156 5.92 -15.74 3.89
CA HIS A 156 4.54 -15.70 3.42
C HIS A 156 4.40 -15.63 1.89
N THR A 157 5.47 -15.33 1.14
CA THR A 157 5.41 -15.32 -0.34
C THR A 157 6.08 -16.58 -0.90
N PRO A 158 5.31 -17.57 -1.35
CA PRO A 158 5.86 -18.76 -2.00
C PRO A 158 6.58 -18.39 -3.30
N GLN A 159 7.70 -19.09 -3.60
CA GLN A 159 8.50 -18.83 -4.79
C GLN A 159 7.71 -18.89 -6.09
N TYR A 160 6.74 -19.80 -6.20
CA TYR A 160 5.95 -19.93 -7.43
C TYR A 160 5.12 -18.67 -7.75
N LEU A 161 4.67 -17.89 -6.74
CA LEU A 161 4.00 -16.61 -6.97
C LEU A 161 4.96 -15.58 -7.56
N ILE A 162 6.20 -15.57 -7.13
CA ILE A 162 7.25 -14.70 -7.69
C ILE A 162 7.51 -15.08 -9.15
N ASP A 163 7.73 -16.38 -9.42
CA ASP A 163 8.03 -16.89 -10.76
C ASP A 163 6.87 -16.62 -11.74
N LEU A 164 5.62 -16.79 -11.30
CA LEU A 164 4.43 -16.47 -12.09
C LEU A 164 4.36 -14.96 -12.39
N SER A 165 4.64 -14.11 -11.40
CA SER A 165 4.61 -12.65 -11.57
C SER A 165 5.66 -12.19 -12.58
N VAL A 166 6.90 -12.70 -12.46
CA VAL A 166 8.00 -12.39 -13.40
C VAL A 166 7.59 -12.79 -14.82
N SER A 167 7.15 -14.05 -14.98
CA SER A 167 6.77 -14.57 -16.30
C SER A 167 5.59 -13.80 -16.91
N PHE A 168 4.61 -13.40 -16.10
CA PHE A 168 3.44 -12.66 -16.55
C PHE A 168 3.81 -11.28 -17.09
N PHE A 169 4.50 -10.46 -16.32
CA PHE A 169 4.81 -9.10 -16.71
C PHE A 169 5.85 -9.03 -17.84
N GLU A 170 6.84 -9.91 -17.86
CA GLU A 170 7.80 -10.01 -18.96
C GLU A 170 7.12 -10.40 -20.27
N ASN A 171 6.22 -11.39 -20.25
CA ASN A 171 5.45 -11.79 -21.44
C ASN A 171 4.48 -10.71 -21.91
N ALA A 172 3.97 -9.88 -21.02
CA ALA A 172 3.14 -8.73 -21.34
C ALA A 172 3.95 -7.50 -21.81
N GLY A 173 5.28 -7.59 -21.82
CA GLY A 173 6.17 -6.53 -22.31
C GLY A 173 6.43 -5.40 -21.31
N TYR A 174 6.16 -5.62 -20.01
CA TYR A 174 6.42 -4.67 -18.94
C TYR A 174 7.70 -5.01 -18.17
N THR A 175 8.36 -4.00 -17.65
CA THR A 175 9.48 -4.18 -16.72
C THR A 175 8.96 -4.46 -15.31
N LEU A 176 9.55 -5.46 -14.63
CA LEU A 176 9.19 -5.83 -13.26
C LEU A 176 10.37 -5.70 -12.32
N GLY A 177 10.16 -5.03 -11.18
CA GLY A 177 11.04 -5.09 -10.01
C GLY A 177 10.58 -6.20 -9.05
N VAL A 178 11.52 -6.82 -8.35
CA VAL A 178 11.24 -7.73 -7.24
C VAL A 178 11.91 -7.14 -6.00
N ASP A 179 11.12 -6.80 -4.98
CA ASP A 179 11.58 -6.10 -3.78
C ASP A 179 12.35 -4.79 -4.08
N TRP A 180 12.03 -4.17 -5.19
CA TRP A 180 12.63 -2.92 -5.63
C TRP A 180 11.68 -2.15 -6.58
N PRO A 181 11.37 -0.85 -6.34
CA PRO A 181 11.94 0.03 -5.30
C PRO A 181 11.37 -0.16 -3.89
N TYR A 182 10.30 -0.92 -3.74
CA TYR A 182 9.66 -1.20 -2.46
C TYR A 182 9.66 -2.70 -2.17
N LYS A 183 9.78 -3.04 -0.90
CA LYS A 183 9.92 -4.41 -0.42
C LYS A 183 8.89 -4.73 0.65
N GLY A 184 8.57 -6.01 0.79
CA GLY A 184 7.65 -6.52 1.80
C GLY A 184 6.22 -6.64 1.27
N SER A 185 5.33 -7.13 2.11
CA SER A 185 3.90 -7.23 1.90
C SER A 185 3.21 -7.42 3.24
N ILE A 186 1.99 -6.92 3.39
CA ILE A 186 1.29 -6.95 4.67
C ILE A 186 0.72 -8.34 4.99
N VAL A 187 0.78 -8.71 6.27
CA VAL A 187 0.11 -9.88 6.84
C VAL A 187 -0.42 -9.52 8.23
N PRO A 188 -1.62 -9.95 8.63
CA PRO A 188 -2.11 -9.72 9.99
C PRO A 188 -1.12 -10.24 11.03
N LEU A 189 -0.85 -9.45 12.08
CA LEU A 189 0.18 -9.74 13.11
C LEU A 189 -0.02 -11.09 13.81
N GLU A 190 -1.23 -11.56 13.93
CA GLU A 190 -1.53 -12.88 14.52
C GLU A 190 -0.98 -14.04 13.67
N HIS A 191 -0.87 -13.87 12.35
CA HIS A 191 -0.36 -14.87 11.40
C HIS A 191 1.08 -14.62 10.98
N TYR A 192 1.59 -13.41 11.14
CA TYR A 192 2.90 -13.00 10.64
C TYR A 192 4.04 -13.85 11.21
N GLY A 193 4.80 -14.49 10.33
CA GLY A 193 5.88 -15.41 10.67
C GLY A 193 5.43 -16.72 11.35
N LYS A 194 4.12 -17.05 11.36
CA LYS A 194 3.55 -18.19 12.11
C LYS A 194 2.75 -19.15 11.24
N ASN A 195 1.92 -18.65 10.33
CA ASN A 195 0.99 -19.46 9.55
C ASN A 195 1.30 -19.39 8.05
N LYS A 196 1.89 -20.43 7.49
CA LYS A 196 2.24 -20.53 6.06
C LYS A 196 1.03 -20.64 5.13
N ASN A 197 -0.15 -20.92 5.66
CA ASN A 197 -1.37 -20.96 4.87
C ASN A 197 -1.92 -19.54 4.59
N VAL A 198 -1.37 -18.52 5.24
CA VAL A 198 -1.59 -17.13 4.89
C VAL A 198 -0.46 -16.69 3.97
N MET A 199 -0.77 -16.60 2.68
CA MET A 199 0.16 -16.17 1.64
C MET A 199 -0.07 -14.69 1.33
N THR A 200 0.99 -14.01 0.94
CA THR A 200 0.90 -12.60 0.53
C THR A 200 1.85 -12.29 -0.62
N ILE A 201 1.46 -11.35 -1.45
CA ILE A 201 2.31 -10.70 -2.45
C ILE A 201 1.84 -9.25 -2.61
N MET A 202 2.76 -8.30 -2.60
CA MET A 202 2.45 -6.91 -2.92
C MET A 202 2.56 -6.70 -4.43
N LEU A 203 1.64 -5.93 -5.01
CA LEU A 203 1.78 -5.39 -6.35
C LEU A 203 1.76 -3.87 -6.28
N GLU A 204 2.82 -3.28 -6.78
CA GLU A 204 3.05 -1.85 -6.90
C GLU A 204 3.05 -1.43 -8.37
N ILE A 205 2.24 -0.44 -8.73
CA ILE A 205 2.11 0.08 -10.10
C ILE A 205 2.79 1.45 -10.20
N ASN A 206 3.70 1.62 -11.15
CA ASN A 206 4.27 2.93 -11.47
C ASN A 206 3.18 3.87 -11.99
N ARG A 207 2.96 5.00 -11.31
CA ARG A 207 1.89 5.95 -11.63
C ARG A 207 1.98 6.51 -13.04
N ALA A 208 3.18 6.65 -13.60
CA ALA A 208 3.36 7.13 -14.97
C ALA A 208 2.70 6.24 -16.03
N LEU A 209 2.38 4.96 -15.71
CA LEU A 209 1.68 4.07 -16.63
C LEU A 209 0.22 4.48 -16.84
N TYR A 210 -0.42 5.02 -15.81
CA TYR A 210 -1.87 5.21 -15.79
C TYR A 210 -2.34 6.61 -15.39
N LEU A 211 -1.41 7.49 -14.99
CA LEU A 211 -1.70 8.88 -14.59
C LEU A 211 -0.87 9.89 -15.41
N ASN A 212 -1.41 11.10 -15.48
CA ASN A 212 -0.66 12.32 -15.74
C ASN A 212 -0.13 12.81 -14.39
N GLU A 213 1.06 12.38 -13.98
CA GLU A 213 1.54 12.52 -12.60
C GLU A 213 1.48 13.93 -11.99
N PRO A 214 1.74 15.05 -12.72
CA PRO A 214 1.62 16.38 -12.12
C PRO A 214 0.21 16.70 -11.59
N THR A 215 -0.83 16.15 -12.23
CA THR A 215 -2.23 16.38 -11.86
C THR A 215 -2.89 15.17 -11.21
N ASN A 216 -2.28 13.97 -11.34
CA ASN A 216 -2.86 12.68 -10.99
C ASN A 216 -4.20 12.36 -11.68
N GLU A 217 -4.48 13.00 -12.83
CA GLU A 217 -5.58 12.64 -13.69
C GLU A 217 -5.31 11.34 -14.43
N LYS A 218 -6.35 10.56 -14.70
CA LYS A 218 -6.24 9.31 -15.48
C LYS A 218 -5.68 9.61 -16.87
N SER A 219 -4.65 8.88 -17.27
CA SER A 219 -4.08 8.95 -18.63
C SER A 219 -4.90 8.13 -19.62
N GLU A 220 -4.61 8.26 -20.91
CA GLU A 220 -5.21 7.44 -21.96
C GLU A 220 -4.98 5.94 -21.75
N ARG A 221 -3.89 5.56 -21.09
CA ARG A 221 -3.53 4.17 -20.79
C ARG A 221 -4.19 3.60 -19.54
N TYR A 222 -5.01 4.38 -18.83
CA TYR A 222 -5.62 3.94 -17.58
C TYR A 222 -6.35 2.59 -17.69
N LEU A 223 -7.18 2.43 -18.69
CA LEU A 223 -7.96 1.20 -18.91
C LEU A 223 -7.08 0.01 -19.30
N GLU A 224 -6.00 0.24 -20.04
CA GLU A 224 -5.02 -0.79 -20.37
C GLU A 224 -4.36 -1.33 -19.08
N VAL A 225 -3.90 -0.44 -18.21
CA VAL A 225 -3.25 -0.81 -16.94
C VAL A 225 -4.25 -1.50 -16.00
N LYS A 226 -5.49 -1.02 -15.94
CA LYS A 226 -6.55 -1.70 -15.18
C LYS A 226 -6.79 -3.12 -15.66
N ASN A 227 -6.83 -3.33 -16.96
CA ASN A 227 -7.05 -4.65 -17.57
C ASN A 227 -5.89 -5.61 -17.24
N ILE A 228 -4.64 -5.19 -17.47
CA ILE A 228 -3.47 -6.04 -17.17
C ILE A 228 -3.38 -6.38 -15.68
N THR A 229 -3.71 -5.43 -14.79
CA THR A 229 -3.80 -5.66 -13.35
C THR A 229 -4.85 -6.72 -13.02
N GLY A 230 -6.03 -6.64 -13.63
CA GLY A 230 -7.11 -7.63 -13.46
C GLY A 230 -6.73 -9.02 -13.98
N GLU A 231 -6.02 -9.11 -15.11
CA GLU A 231 -5.51 -10.38 -15.65
C GLU A 231 -4.45 -11.00 -14.71
N TYR A 232 -3.55 -10.18 -14.17
CA TYR A 232 -2.57 -10.62 -13.17
C TYR A 232 -3.25 -11.18 -11.91
N ILE A 233 -4.23 -10.48 -11.35
CA ILE A 233 -4.98 -10.95 -10.16
C ILE A 233 -5.62 -12.31 -10.44
N LYS A 234 -6.28 -12.47 -11.59
CA LYS A 234 -6.89 -13.75 -12.00
C LYS A 234 -5.87 -14.87 -12.10
N LEU A 235 -4.69 -14.58 -12.68
CA LEU A 235 -3.61 -15.56 -12.79
C LEU A 235 -3.14 -16.02 -11.40
N ILE A 236 -2.83 -15.09 -10.52
CA ILE A 236 -2.36 -15.39 -9.15
C ILE A 236 -3.40 -16.20 -8.38
N LYS A 237 -4.69 -15.83 -8.46
CA LYS A 237 -5.80 -16.57 -7.82
C LYS A 237 -5.92 -17.99 -8.37
N SER A 238 -5.77 -18.19 -9.68
CA SER A 238 -5.89 -19.50 -10.31
C SER A 238 -4.74 -20.45 -9.98
N SER A 239 -3.65 -19.95 -9.39
CA SER A 239 -2.50 -20.74 -8.98
C SER A 239 -2.62 -21.34 -7.57
N LEU A 240 -3.69 -21.01 -6.86
CA LEU A 240 -3.98 -21.55 -5.52
C LEU A 240 -4.66 -22.95 -5.62
#